data_b1b9e016937f0e7962e20efb483bcc8f
#
_entry.id   b1b9e016937f0e7962e20efb483bcc8f
#
_cell.length_a   1.000
_cell.length_b   1.000
_cell.length_c   1.000
_cell.angle_alpha   90.00
_cell.angle_beta   90.00
_cell.angle_gamma   90.00
#
_symmetry.space_group_name_H-M   'P 1'
#
loop_
_entity.id
_entity.type
_entity.pdbx_description
1 polymer ?
#
loop_
_entity_poly.entity_id
_entity_poly.type
_entity_poly.pdbx_seq_one_letter_code
_entity_poly.pdbx_strand_id
1 'polypeptide(L)'
;MKKISCIIVTVILLMCTVAGCSKPGGTRKLSDIVSEKVQDIAVVNIISGNTGEIKSYKEADDIDKITAYMQNVMCTKSSPASASGWSYAFEITGTDGTSVKVVFAGTNSSIDKEKYALQYPDLNEFIAGL
;
A
#
# COMPACT_ATOMS: atom_id res chain seq x y z
N MET A 1 -9.33 7.47 -51.22
CA MET A 1 -9.90 7.90 -49.95
C MET A 1 -10.41 6.77 -49.07
N LYS A 2 -10.91 5.66 -49.62
CA LYS A 2 -11.34 4.51 -48.80
C LYS A 2 -10.22 3.75 -48.08
N LYS A 3 -8.96 3.85 -48.56
CA LYS A 3 -7.81 3.16 -47.94
C LYS A 3 -7.29 3.82 -46.68
N ILE A 4 -7.50 5.11 -46.52
CA ILE A 4 -7.04 5.87 -45.33
C ILE A 4 -7.98 5.60 -44.15
N SER A 5 -9.27 5.40 -44.42
CA SER A 5 -10.26 5.10 -43.38
C SER A 5 -10.01 3.75 -42.69
N CYS A 6 -9.55 2.74 -43.44
CA CYS A 6 -9.23 1.42 -42.89
C CYS A 6 -7.98 1.45 -41.99
N ILE A 7 -6.99 2.29 -42.30
CA ILE A 7 -5.76 2.41 -41.51
C ILE A 7 -6.05 3.08 -40.17
N ILE A 8 -6.89 4.10 -40.16
CA ILE A 8 -7.26 4.82 -38.94
C ILE A 8 -8.07 3.92 -38.03
N VAL A 9 -8.99 3.13 -38.57
CA VAL A 9 -9.78 2.16 -37.76
C VAL A 9 -8.89 1.08 -37.16
N THR A 10 -7.89 0.61 -37.92
CA THR A 10 -6.96 -0.43 -37.45
C THR A 10 -6.06 0.10 -36.34
N VAL A 11 -5.61 1.36 -36.44
CA VAL A 11 -4.78 2.02 -35.40
C VAL A 11 -5.59 2.25 -34.12
N ILE A 12 -6.85 2.65 -34.25
CA ILE A 12 -7.74 2.84 -33.08
C ILE A 12 -8.03 1.51 -32.39
N LEU A 13 -8.20 0.42 -33.15
CA LEU A 13 -8.41 -0.90 -32.57
C LEU A 13 -7.17 -1.44 -31.85
N LEU A 14 -5.97 -1.08 -32.31
CA LEU A 14 -4.72 -1.49 -31.69
C LEU A 14 -4.46 -0.75 -30.35
N MET A 15 -4.95 0.47 -30.21
CA MET A 15 -4.81 1.25 -28.97
C MET A 15 -5.74 0.77 -27.85
N CYS A 16 -6.83 0.08 -28.17
CA CYS A 16 -7.75 -0.44 -27.15
C CYS A 16 -7.27 -1.72 -26.46
N THR A 17 -6.21 -2.36 -26.94
CA THR A 17 -5.71 -3.61 -26.36
C THR A 17 -4.66 -3.45 -25.27
N VAL A 18 -4.20 -2.23 -25.01
CA VAL A 18 -3.17 -1.95 -23.99
C VAL A 18 -3.76 -1.45 -22.66
N ALA A 19 -5.03 -1.05 -22.65
CA ALA A 19 -5.72 -0.58 -21.47
C ALA A 19 -6.51 -1.72 -20.84
N GLY A 20 -5.90 -2.57 -20.03
CA GLY A 20 -6.70 -3.53 -19.31
C GLY A 20 -6.02 -4.75 -18.71
N CYS A 21 -4.73 -4.69 -18.44
CA CYS A 21 -4.04 -5.80 -17.77
C CYS A 21 -3.69 -5.52 -16.31
N SER A 22 -4.61 -4.96 -15.53
CA SER A 22 -4.53 -5.10 -14.09
C SER A 22 -5.19 -6.42 -13.71
N LYS A 23 -4.39 -7.45 -13.48
CA LYS A 23 -4.91 -8.74 -12.98
C LYS A 23 -5.42 -8.53 -11.56
N PRO A 24 -6.72 -8.71 -11.27
CA PRO A 24 -7.21 -8.72 -9.89
C PRO A 24 -6.53 -9.89 -9.14
N GLY A 25 -5.95 -9.63 -7.98
CA GLY A 25 -5.30 -10.64 -7.15
C GLY A 25 -3.78 -10.74 -7.29
N GLY A 26 -3.12 -9.84 -8.04
CA GLY A 26 -1.66 -9.75 -8.10
C GLY A 26 -1.04 -9.13 -6.86
N THR A 27 0.28 -9.31 -6.72
CA THR A 27 1.06 -8.67 -5.65
C THR A 27 1.20 -7.18 -5.96
N ARG A 28 0.97 -6.33 -4.96
CA ARG A 28 1.05 -4.88 -5.07
C ARG A 28 1.98 -4.32 -4.00
N LYS A 29 2.58 -3.17 -4.26
CA LYS A 29 3.32 -2.44 -3.24
C LYS A 29 2.36 -1.80 -2.24
N LEU A 30 2.73 -1.80 -0.96
CA LEU A 30 1.95 -1.14 0.08
C LEU A 30 1.78 0.35 -0.19
N SER A 31 2.84 1.01 -0.68
CA SER A 31 2.79 2.43 -1.04
C SER A 31 1.71 2.75 -2.07
N ASP A 32 1.49 1.88 -3.05
CA ASP A 32 0.46 2.07 -4.07
C ASP A 32 -0.94 1.94 -3.49
N ILE A 33 -1.16 0.96 -2.61
CA ILE A 33 -2.45 0.77 -1.94
C ILE A 33 -2.76 1.95 -1.01
N VAL A 34 -1.78 2.43 -0.27
CA VAL A 34 -1.93 3.58 0.62
C VAL A 34 -2.23 4.85 -0.18
N SER A 35 -1.55 5.08 -1.29
CA SER A 35 -1.74 6.28 -2.12
C SER A 35 -3.12 6.35 -2.78
N GLU A 36 -3.79 5.23 -2.99
CA GLU A 36 -5.17 5.20 -3.46
C GLU A 36 -6.16 5.69 -2.39
N LYS A 37 -5.83 5.54 -1.13
CA LYS A 37 -6.68 5.88 0.02
C LYS A 37 -6.32 7.24 0.64
N VAL A 38 -5.05 7.57 0.65
CA VAL A 38 -4.49 8.78 1.26
C VAL A 38 -3.49 9.38 0.28
N GLN A 39 -3.76 10.58 -0.24
CA GLN A 39 -2.89 11.20 -1.25
C GLN A 39 -1.71 11.95 -0.64
N ASP A 40 -1.97 12.84 0.29
CA ASP A 40 -0.94 13.66 0.94
C ASP A 40 -0.87 13.28 2.42
N ILE A 41 0.16 12.55 2.80
CA ILE A 41 0.33 12.08 4.17
C ILE A 41 0.72 13.26 5.06
N ALA A 42 -0.08 13.51 6.10
CA ALA A 42 0.19 14.54 7.11
C ALA A 42 0.82 13.97 8.37
N VAL A 43 0.41 12.78 8.79
CA VAL A 43 0.91 12.13 10.00
C VAL A 43 0.84 10.62 9.88
N VAL A 44 1.84 9.95 10.44
CA VAL A 44 1.86 8.49 10.60
C VAL A 44 2.02 8.18 12.08
N ASN A 45 1.06 7.47 12.64
CA ASN A 45 1.15 6.91 14.00
C ASN A 45 1.59 5.46 13.88
N ILE A 46 2.67 5.11 14.55
CA ILE A 46 3.17 3.73 14.64
C ILE A 46 2.86 3.20 16.02
N ILE A 47 2.09 2.14 16.08
CA ILE A 47 1.62 1.50 17.31
C ILE A 47 2.34 0.17 17.47
N SER A 48 3.01 -0.03 18.62
CA SER A 48 3.62 -1.30 18.95
C SER A 48 2.59 -2.29 19.48
N GLY A 49 2.49 -3.47 18.86
CA GLY A 49 1.63 -4.54 19.33
C GLY A 49 2.07 -5.17 20.66
N ASN A 50 3.36 -5.07 20.97
CA ASN A 50 3.91 -5.64 22.20
C ASN A 50 3.70 -4.75 23.42
N THR A 51 3.84 -3.42 23.26
CA THR A 51 3.82 -2.46 24.38
C THR A 51 2.60 -1.54 24.35
N GLY A 52 1.92 -1.42 23.21
CA GLY A 52 0.85 -0.44 23.02
C GLY A 52 1.37 1.00 22.85
N GLU A 53 2.68 1.20 22.82
CA GLU A 53 3.28 2.52 22.63
C GLU A 53 2.93 3.09 21.27
N ILE A 54 2.55 4.36 21.22
CA ILE A 54 2.22 5.09 20.00
C ILE A 54 3.26 6.19 19.79
N LYS A 55 3.89 6.19 18.63
CA LYS A 55 4.77 7.26 18.18
C LYS A 55 4.18 7.94 16.95
N SER A 56 4.12 9.25 16.98
CA SER A 56 3.59 10.06 15.87
C SER A 56 4.71 10.71 15.08
N TYR A 57 4.67 10.57 13.77
CA TYR A 57 5.65 11.12 12.83
C TYR A 57 4.96 12.13 11.92
N LYS A 58 5.35 13.38 12.00
CA LYS A 58 4.76 14.52 11.24
C LYS A 58 5.78 15.22 10.37
N GLU A 59 7.07 15.03 10.65
CA GLU A 59 8.14 15.67 9.90
C GLU A 59 8.26 15.06 8.50
N ALA A 60 8.53 15.91 7.50
CA ALA A 60 8.62 15.49 6.11
C ALA A 60 9.68 14.39 5.91
N ASP A 61 10.82 14.49 6.57
CA ASP A 61 11.90 13.50 6.47
C ASP A 61 11.48 12.13 6.98
N ASP A 62 10.76 12.07 8.09
CA ASP A 62 10.27 10.82 8.65
C ASP A 62 9.17 10.21 7.78
N ILE A 63 8.26 11.03 7.26
CA ILE A 63 7.21 10.59 6.35
C ILE A 63 7.83 10.04 5.07
N ASP A 64 8.88 10.67 4.53
CA ASP A 64 9.58 10.19 3.35
C ASP A 64 10.25 8.84 3.59
N LYS A 65 10.88 8.63 4.76
CA LYS A 65 11.46 7.35 5.15
C LYS A 65 10.40 6.25 5.25
N ILE A 66 9.26 6.56 5.86
CA ILE A 66 8.14 5.62 6.01
C ILE A 66 7.56 5.28 4.63
N THR A 67 7.39 6.25 3.77
CA THR A 67 6.91 6.03 2.39
C THR A 67 7.88 5.16 1.59
N ALA A 68 9.18 5.43 1.70
CA ALA A 68 10.21 4.60 1.06
C ALA A 68 10.21 3.16 1.58
N TYR A 69 10.00 2.96 2.88
CA TYR A 69 9.83 1.63 3.45
C TYR A 69 8.62 0.90 2.85
N MET A 70 7.48 1.58 2.76
CA MET A 70 6.26 1.00 2.19
C MET A 70 6.41 0.61 0.72
N GLN A 71 7.31 1.24 -0.04
CA GLN A 71 7.64 0.85 -1.41
C GLN A 71 8.30 -0.53 -1.49
N ASN A 72 8.91 -1.00 -0.41
CA ASN A 72 9.54 -2.31 -0.31
C ASN A 72 8.65 -3.37 0.35
N VAL A 73 7.42 -3.02 0.70
CA VAL A 73 6.44 -3.94 1.27
C VAL A 73 5.54 -4.44 0.15
N MET A 74 5.50 -5.76 -0.02
CA MET A 74 4.68 -6.42 -1.03
C MET A 74 3.42 -6.99 -0.39
N CYS A 75 2.26 -6.70 -0.97
CA CYS A 75 0.96 -7.07 -0.47
C CYS A 75 0.25 -8.02 -1.43
N THR A 76 -0.20 -9.15 -0.93
CA THR A 76 -1.01 -10.11 -1.69
C THR A 76 -2.29 -10.38 -0.91
N LYS A 77 -3.46 -10.25 -1.56
CA LYS A 77 -4.73 -10.58 -0.91
C LYS A 77 -4.72 -12.02 -0.42
N SER A 78 -5.14 -12.23 0.81
CA SER A 78 -5.17 -13.54 1.43
C SER A 78 -6.54 -13.84 2.03
N SER A 79 -6.83 -15.14 2.21
CA SER A 79 -7.98 -15.57 2.95
C SER A 79 -7.79 -15.35 4.45
N PRO A 80 -8.86 -15.06 5.22
CA PRO A 80 -8.75 -14.95 6.67
C PRO A 80 -8.16 -16.23 7.26
N ALA A 81 -6.99 -16.14 7.87
CA ALA A 81 -6.43 -17.18 8.70
C ALA A 81 -6.70 -16.84 10.17
N SER A 82 -6.64 -17.83 11.06
CA SER A 82 -6.72 -17.59 12.50
C SER A 82 -5.54 -16.73 12.92
N ALA A 83 -5.80 -15.48 13.28
CA ALA A 83 -4.77 -14.53 13.64
C ALA A 83 -4.22 -14.82 15.03
N SER A 84 -2.91 -14.87 15.13
CA SER A 84 -2.19 -14.79 16.39
C SER A 84 -1.38 -13.51 16.37
N GLY A 85 -1.77 -12.49 17.16
CA GLY A 85 -0.98 -11.30 17.42
C GLY A 85 -0.50 -10.51 16.19
N TRP A 86 -0.13 -9.28 16.41
CA TRP A 86 0.45 -8.40 15.41
C TRP A 86 1.67 -7.67 16.01
N SER A 87 2.61 -7.29 15.17
CA SER A 87 3.84 -6.62 15.63
C SER A 87 3.69 -5.11 15.71
N TYR A 88 3.23 -4.49 14.64
CA TYR A 88 3.03 -3.05 14.55
C TYR A 88 1.79 -2.72 13.73
N ALA A 89 1.20 -1.55 14.00
CA ALA A 89 0.17 -0.96 13.16
C ALA A 89 0.58 0.45 12.76
N PHE A 90 0.37 0.79 11.50
CA PHE A 90 0.56 2.14 10.97
C PHE A 90 -0.81 2.76 10.73
N GLU A 91 -1.10 3.86 11.40
CA GLU A 91 -2.25 4.71 11.11
C GLU A 91 -1.77 5.91 10.31
N ILE A 92 -2.11 5.94 9.04
CA ILE A 92 -1.64 6.93 8.08
C ILE A 92 -2.79 7.88 7.79
N THR A 93 -2.61 9.16 8.10
CA THR A 93 -3.64 10.18 7.92
C THR A 93 -3.15 11.24 6.93
N GLY A 94 -3.99 11.57 5.97
CA GLY A 94 -3.72 12.61 4.98
C GLY A 94 -4.12 14.01 5.45
N THR A 95 -3.69 15.00 4.70
CA THR A 95 -4.03 16.42 4.95
C THR A 95 -5.53 16.71 4.82
N ASP A 96 -6.25 15.89 4.05
CA ASP A 96 -7.70 15.99 3.87
C ASP A 96 -8.53 15.24 4.93
N GLY A 97 -7.87 14.61 5.90
CA GLY A 97 -8.50 13.82 6.95
C GLY A 97 -8.78 12.37 6.59
N THR A 98 -8.50 11.94 5.36
CA THR A 98 -8.57 10.52 5.00
C THR A 98 -7.52 9.72 5.75
N SER A 99 -7.81 8.48 6.09
CA SER A 99 -6.88 7.63 6.82
C SER A 99 -6.94 6.18 6.35
N VAL A 100 -5.84 5.48 6.57
CA VAL A 100 -5.72 4.05 6.34
C VAL A 100 -4.96 3.41 7.49
N LYS A 101 -5.38 2.25 7.92
CA LYS A 101 -4.70 1.47 8.96
C LYS A 101 -4.09 0.22 8.37
N VAL A 102 -2.79 0.06 8.54
CA VAL A 102 -2.03 -1.12 8.11
C VAL A 102 -1.56 -1.87 9.35
N VAL A 103 -1.97 -3.11 9.50
CA VAL A 103 -1.55 -3.99 10.60
C VAL A 103 -0.55 -5.01 10.06
N PHE A 104 0.65 -5.00 10.62
CA PHE A 104 1.73 -5.91 10.24
C PHE A 104 1.69 -7.16 11.11
N ALA A 105 1.35 -8.27 10.51
CA ALA A 105 1.29 -9.58 11.16
C ALA A 105 1.67 -10.71 10.17
N GLY A 106 2.64 -10.46 9.30
CA GLY A 106 3.07 -11.42 8.28
C GLY A 106 1.96 -11.80 7.31
N THR A 107 1.63 -13.07 7.24
CA THR A 107 0.55 -13.59 6.38
C THR A 107 -0.86 -13.26 6.90
N ASN A 108 -0.96 -12.81 8.15
CA ASN A 108 -2.23 -12.42 8.80
C ASN A 108 -2.39 -10.90 8.91
N SER A 109 -1.66 -10.15 8.10
CA SER A 109 -1.74 -8.70 8.06
C SER A 109 -3.07 -8.21 7.53
N SER A 110 -3.36 -6.93 7.74
CA SER A 110 -4.58 -6.31 7.21
C SER A 110 -4.32 -4.86 6.81
N ILE A 111 -5.10 -4.43 5.82
CA ILE A 111 -5.16 -3.02 5.39
C ILE A 111 -6.64 -2.64 5.44
N ASP A 112 -7.02 -1.73 6.34
CA ASP A 112 -8.42 -1.34 6.57
C ASP A 112 -9.36 -2.54 6.75
N LYS A 113 -8.95 -3.51 7.56
CA LYS A 113 -9.67 -4.75 7.85
C LYS A 113 -9.70 -5.80 6.73
N GLU A 114 -9.22 -5.48 5.54
CA GLU A 114 -9.02 -6.48 4.48
C GLU A 114 -7.77 -7.30 4.76
N LYS A 115 -7.83 -8.59 4.57
CA LYS A 115 -6.71 -9.49 4.84
C LYS A 115 -5.70 -9.51 3.70
N TYR A 116 -4.43 -9.36 4.07
CA TYR A 116 -3.29 -9.41 3.17
C TYR A 116 -2.16 -10.22 3.78
N ALA A 117 -1.44 -10.96 2.92
CA ALA A 117 -0.11 -11.42 3.25
C ALA A 117 0.88 -10.30 2.90
N LEU A 118 1.64 -9.83 3.87
CA LEU A 118 2.66 -8.80 3.68
C LEU A 118 4.05 -9.42 3.76
N GLN A 119 4.88 -9.10 2.78
CA GLN A 119 6.31 -9.37 2.81
C GLN A 119 7.05 -8.05 2.93
N TYR A 120 7.87 -7.91 3.97
CA TYR A 120 8.52 -6.64 4.29
C TYR A 120 9.92 -6.85 4.88
N PRO A 121 10.83 -5.87 4.68
CA PRO A 121 12.12 -5.85 5.37
C PRO A 121 11.94 -5.78 6.89
N ASP A 122 13.00 -6.02 7.65
CA ASP A 122 12.95 -6.01 9.11
C ASP A 122 12.33 -4.72 9.65
N LEU A 123 11.11 -4.84 10.18
CA LEU A 123 10.31 -3.72 10.64
C LEU A 123 10.85 -3.13 11.96
N ASN A 124 11.40 -3.98 12.83
CA ASN A 124 12.01 -3.53 14.08
C ASN A 124 13.24 -2.66 13.82
N GLU A 125 14.10 -3.10 12.89
CA GLU A 125 15.29 -2.34 12.48
C GLU A 125 14.90 -1.01 11.85
N PHE A 126 13.89 -1.03 10.98
CA PHE A 126 13.39 0.18 10.34
C PHE A 126 12.87 1.19 11.37
N ILE A 127 12.02 0.76 12.30
CA ILE A 127 11.42 1.64 13.33
C ILE A 127 12.48 2.16 14.28
N ALA A 128 13.49 1.36 14.62
CA ALA A 128 14.60 1.81 15.44
C ALA A 128 15.45 2.91 14.79
N GLY A 129 15.42 3.01 13.48
CA GLY A 129 16.13 4.03 12.71
C GLY A 129 15.34 5.33 12.48
N LEU A 130 14.10 5.40 12.90
CA LEU A 130 13.28 6.62 12.81
C LEU A 130 13.58 7.58 14.02
#